data_6cf9ed76b8fbe0da7915791f092234a7
#
_entry.id   6cf9ed76b8fbe0da7915791f092234a7
#
_cell.length_a   1.000
_cell.length_b   1.000
_cell.length_c   1.000
_cell.angle_alpha   90.00
_cell.angle_beta   90.00
_cell.angle_gamma   90.00
#
_symmetry.space_group_name_H-M   'P 1'
#
loop_
_entity.id
_entity.type
_entity.pdbx_description
1 polymer ?
#
loop_
_entity_poly.entity_id
_entity_poly.type
_entity_poly.pdbx_seq_one_letter_code
_entity_poly.pdbx_strand_id
1 'polypeptide(L)'
;MLQVTLLTKAGCGLCDEVKELLDVHASLYPHQLNLVDITTDPDLLRRYRYTIPVVKIGDTVMNAPISDAQLLEALKTAVSSL
;
A
#
# COMPACT_ATOMS: atom_id res chain seq x y z
N MET A 1 11.35 -8.42 -8.76
CA MET A 1 11.26 -7.51 -7.60
C MET A 1 9.86 -7.57 -7.00
N LEU A 2 9.77 -7.51 -5.69
CA LEU A 2 8.49 -7.52 -5.00
C LEU A 2 7.61 -6.35 -5.46
N GLN A 3 6.36 -6.64 -5.80
CA GLN A 3 5.39 -5.64 -6.21
C GLN A 3 4.51 -5.26 -5.03
N VAL A 4 4.41 -3.97 -4.74
CA VAL A 4 3.52 -3.42 -3.72
C VAL A 4 2.57 -2.45 -4.41
N THR A 5 1.28 -2.64 -4.21
CA THR A 5 0.25 -1.77 -4.78
C THR A 5 -0.42 -0.97 -3.68
N LEU A 6 -0.47 0.34 -3.85
CA LEU A 6 -1.17 1.25 -2.94
C LEU A 6 -2.34 1.88 -3.67
N LEU A 7 -3.56 1.60 -3.20
CA LEU A 7 -4.76 2.26 -3.68
C LEU A 7 -4.94 3.55 -2.90
N THR A 8 -5.04 4.66 -3.61
CA THR A 8 -5.00 6.00 -3.02
C THR A 8 -5.89 6.96 -3.79
N LYS A 9 -6.00 8.20 -3.32
CA LYS A 9 -6.59 9.31 -4.07
C LYS A 9 -5.96 10.61 -3.62
N ALA A 10 -6.14 11.67 -4.42
CA ALA A 10 -5.66 13.00 -4.05
C ALA A 10 -6.33 13.46 -2.76
N GLY A 11 -5.57 14.12 -1.90
CA GLY A 11 -6.08 14.65 -0.64
C GLY A 11 -6.21 13.63 0.48
N CYS A 12 -5.71 12.42 0.30
CA CYS A 12 -5.73 11.39 1.34
C CYS A 12 -4.45 11.46 2.16
N GLY A 13 -4.51 12.07 3.35
CA GLY A 13 -3.35 12.21 4.22
C GLY A 13 -2.81 10.87 4.73
N LEU A 14 -3.70 9.93 5.05
CA LEU A 14 -3.29 8.59 5.50
C LEU A 14 -2.60 7.82 4.38
N CYS A 15 -3.05 7.99 3.14
CA CYS A 15 -2.42 7.37 1.98
C CYS A 15 -1.00 7.91 1.80
N ASP A 16 -0.81 9.22 1.98
CA ASP A 16 0.49 9.86 1.88
C ASP A 16 1.46 9.35 2.95
N GLU A 17 0.97 9.15 4.17
CA GLU A 17 1.77 8.59 5.26
C GLU A 17 2.23 7.17 4.95
N VAL A 18 1.34 6.34 4.41
CA VAL A 18 1.67 4.97 4.02
C VAL A 18 2.71 4.97 2.89
N LYS A 19 2.52 5.84 1.91
CA LYS A 19 3.48 5.96 0.79
C LYS A 19 4.86 6.35 1.31
N GLU A 20 4.93 7.32 2.20
CA GLU A 20 6.19 7.76 2.78
C GLU A 20 6.88 6.62 3.54
N LEU A 21 6.13 5.87 4.33
CA LEU A 21 6.67 4.74 5.07
C LEU A 21 7.25 3.68 4.12
N LEU A 22 6.53 3.37 3.05
CA LEU A 22 7.01 2.43 2.03
C LEU A 22 8.31 2.94 1.38
N ASP A 23 8.36 4.22 1.03
CA ASP A 23 9.54 4.81 0.39
C ASP A 23 10.76 4.79 1.31
N VAL A 24 10.56 5.12 2.59
CA VAL A 24 11.64 5.14 3.59
C VAL A 24 12.24 3.75 3.79
N HIS A 25 11.43 2.72 3.72
CA HIS A 25 11.88 1.34 3.95
C HIS A 25 12.23 0.58 2.67
N ALA A 26 12.25 1.23 1.51
CA ALA A 26 12.54 0.58 0.25
C ALA A 26 13.97 0.05 0.17
N SER A 27 14.92 0.66 0.85
CA SER A 27 16.31 0.19 0.85
C SER A 27 16.49 -1.08 1.67
N LEU A 28 15.74 -1.22 2.76
CA LEU A 28 15.80 -2.39 3.64
C LEU A 28 14.93 -3.53 3.10
N TYR A 29 13.78 -3.19 2.55
CA TYR A 29 12.82 -4.14 1.95
C TYR A 29 12.57 -3.75 0.50
N PRO A 30 13.48 -4.10 -0.44
CA PRO A 30 13.37 -3.66 -1.83
C PRO A 30 12.05 -4.10 -2.47
N HIS A 31 11.38 -3.13 -3.09
CA HIS A 31 10.11 -3.38 -3.77
C HIS A 31 9.85 -2.31 -4.82
N GLN A 32 8.94 -2.62 -5.74
CA GLN A 32 8.42 -1.64 -6.69
C GLN A 32 7.04 -1.20 -6.22
N LEU A 33 6.87 0.09 -6.02
CA LEU A 33 5.59 0.66 -5.59
C LEU A 33 4.76 1.05 -6.80
N ASN A 34 3.55 0.51 -6.87
CA ASN A 34 2.57 0.84 -7.90
C ASN A 34 1.44 1.64 -7.24
N LEU A 35 1.29 2.89 -7.63
CA LEU A 35 0.22 3.74 -7.11
C LEU A 35 -0.99 3.63 -8.04
N VAL A 36 -2.15 3.37 -7.45
CA VAL A 36 -3.40 3.30 -8.18
C VAL A 36 -4.35 4.35 -7.62
N ASP A 37 -4.71 5.33 -8.45
CA ASP A 37 -5.68 6.36 -8.08
C ASP A 37 -7.08 5.80 -8.31
N ILE A 38 -7.83 5.60 -7.23
CA ILE A 38 -9.15 4.98 -7.32
C ILE A 38 -10.18 5.88 -8.02
N THR A 39 -9.88 7.17 -8.17
CA THR A 39 -10.80 8.11 -8.83
C THR A 39 -10.79 7.96 -10.36
N THR A 40 -9.81 7.24 -10.92
CA THR A 40 -9.73 7.03 -12.37
C THR A 40 -10.67 5.93 -12.86
N ASP A 41 -11.26 5.14 -11.95
CA ASP A 41 -12.14 4.05 -12.27
C ASP A 41 -13.35 4.07 -11.33
N PRO A 42 -14.59 4.26 -11.85
CA PRO A 42 -15.78 4.31 -10.99
C PRO A 42 -15.99 3.07 -10.13
N ASP A 43 -15.60 1.89 -10.59
CA ASP A 43 -15.73 0.67 -9.81
C ASP A 43 -14.76 0.66 -8.63
N LEU A 44 -13.52 1.10 -8.84
CA LEU A 44 -12.53 1.21 -7.76
C LEU A 44 -12.97 2.25 -6.74
N LEU A 45 -13.47 3.40 -7.19
CA LEU A 45 -13.94 4.44 -6.30
C LEU A 45 -15.08 3.94 -5.42
N ARG A 46 -16.06 3.27 -6.00
CA ARG A 46 -17.19 2.73 -5.27
C ARG A 46 -16.76 1.69 -4.25
N ARG A 47 -15.79 0.85 -4.61
CA ARG A 47 -15.34 -0.25 -3.74
C ARG A 47 -14.45 0.20 -2.59
N TYR A 48 -13.55 1.18 -2.85
CA TYR A 48 -12.46 1.49 -1.93
C TYR A 48 -12.51 2.86 -1.30
N ARG A 49 -13.43 3.75 -1.69
CA ARG A 49 -13.42 5.16 -1.23
C ARG A 49 -13.45 5.35 0.28
N TYR A 50 -13.96 4.37 1.02
CA TYR A 50 -14.04 4.44 2.48
C TYR A 50 -13.00 3.58 3.18
N THR A 51 -12.20 2.84 2.44
CA THR A 51 -11.22 1.91 3.00
C THR A 51 -9.78 2.26 2.69
N ILE A 52 -9.54 3.23 1.80
CA ILE A 52 -8.17 3.66 1.49
C ILE A 52 -7.52 4.29 2.70
N PRO A 53 -6.19 4.13 2.86
CA PRO A 53 -5.26 3.41 1.97
C PRO A 53 -5.47 1.90 2.00
N VAL A 54 -5.37 1.27 0.82
CA VAL A 54 -5.35 -0.18 0.69
C VAL A 54 -4.00 -0.57 0.12
N VAL A 55 -3.30 -1.47 0.80
CA VAL A 55 -1.98 -1.94 0.38
C VAL A 55 -2.06 -3.42 0.05
N LYS A 56 -1.55 -3.78 -1.12
CA LYS A 56 -1.47 -5.18 -1.57
C LYS A 56 0.00 -5.56 -1.70
N ILE A 57 0.41 -6.57 -0.95
CA ILE A 57 1.78 -7.10 -0.95
C ILE A 57 1.67 -8.61 -1.13
N GLY A 58 2.05 -9.11 -2.32
CA GLY A 58 1.84 -10.51 -2.63
C GLY A 58 0.37 -10.88 -2.50
N ASP A 59 0.06 -11.86 -1.69
CA ASP A 59 -1.32 -12.29 -1.42
C ASP A 59 -1.96 -11.55 -0.25
N THR A 60 -1.21 -10.68 0.42
CA THR A 60 -1.70 -9.94 1.59
C THR A 60 -2.37 -8.65 1.16
N VAL A 61 -3.57 -8.41 1.67
CA VAL A 61 -4.31 -7.16 1.44
C VAL A 61 -4.60 -6.52 2.78
N MET A 62 -4.18 -5.26 2.93
CA MET A 62 -4.43 -4.49 4.15
C MET A 62 -5.20 -3.23 3.78
N ASN A 63 -6.17 -2.86 4.60
CA ASN A 63 -6.90 -1.61 4.42
C ASN A 63 -6.90 -0.82 5.72
N ALA A 64 -7.18 0.47 5.62
CA ALA A 64 -7.14 1.38 6.76
C ALA A 64 -8.06 0.91 7.89
N PRO A 65 -7.64 1.09 9.15
CA PRO A 65 -6.35 1.66 9.56
C PRO A 65 -5.21 0.66 9.43
N ILE A 66 -4.06 1.14 8.92
CA ILE A 66 -2.85 0.32 8.78
C ILE A 66 -1.79 0.87 9.72
N SER A 67 -1.32 0.07 10.67
CA SER A 67 -0.23 0.47 11.54
C SER A 67 1.11 0.27 10.84
N ASP A 68 2.10 1.05 11.28
CA ASP A 68 3.47 0.92 10.78
C ASP A 68 3.99 -0.50 10.98
N ALA A 69 3.70 -1.09 12.14
CA ALA A 69 4.14 -2.44 12.47
C ALA A 69 3.53 -3.48 11.52
N GLN A 70 2.24 -3.35 11.19
CA GLN A 70 1.59 -4.26 10.25
C GLN A 70 2.24 -4.17 8.86
N LEU A 71 2.49 -2.95 8.39
CA LEU A 71 3.06 -2.73 7.08
C LEU A 71 4.48 -3.28 6.99
N LEU A 72 5.32 -2.99 7.99
CA LEU A 72 6.69 -3.48 8.02
C LEU A 72 6.76 -5.00 8.11
N GLU A 73 5.90 -5.61 8.91
CA GLU A 73 5.85 -7.07 9.02
C GLU A 73 5.46 -7.72 7.70
N ALA A 74 4.49 -7.13 6.99
CA ALA A 74 4.07 -7.64 5.69
C ALA A 74 5.20 -7.53 4.65
N LEU A 75 5.94 -6.41 4.64
CA LEU A 75 7.10 -6.24 3.77
C LEU A 75 8.18 -7.26 4.08
N LYS A 76 8.51 -7.42 5.36
CA LYS A 76 9.54 -8.36 5.81
C LYS A 76 9.21 -9.78 5.39
N THR A 77 7.97 -10.20 5.62
CA THR A 77 7.51 -11.55 5.27
C THR A 77 7.56 -11.77 3.77
N ALA A 78 7.10 -10.80 2.99
CA ALA A 78 7.06 -10.90 1.53
C ALA A 78 8.48 -10.97 0.94
N VAL A 79 9.40 -10.15 1.44
CA VAL A 79 10.80 -10.17 0.97
C VAL A 79 11.46 -11.50 1.32
N SER A 80 11.17 -12.05 2.50
CA SER A 80 11.74 -13.33 2.92
C SER A 80 11.22 -14.51 2.10
N SER A 81 10.10 -14.34 1.40
CA SER A 81 9.49 -15.38 0.58
C SER A 81 9.98 -15.39 -0.87
N LEU A 82 10.79 -14.43 -1.27
CA LEU A 82 11.30 -14.34 -2.63
C LEU A 82 12.40 -15.38 -2.92
#